data_54caf141e3ba7a1310529735bb4bd5b2
#
_entry.id   54caf141e3ba7a1310529735bb4bd5b2
#
_cell.length_a   1.000
_cell.length_b   1.000
_cell.length_c   1.000
_cell.angle_alpha   90.00
_cell.angle_beta   90.00
_cell.angle_gamma   90.00
#
_symmetry.space_group_name_H-M   'P 1'
#
loop_
_entity.id
_entity.type
_entity.pdbx_description
1 polymer ?
#
loop_
_entity_poly.entity_id
_entity_poly.type
_entity_poly.pdbx_seq_one_letter_code
_entity_poly.pdbx_strand_id
1 'polypeptide(L)'
;MLAAPIADRIGRRLSISFWSLIVAIGFIIQIAASTAWYQIMIGRFVSGFGVGALSLLVPMYQAETAPPWIRGALVCTYQLFITLGIFLAACFNYGTYTSQKNSSASWRIVLGLGWLWTIILGVGILFFPETPRFDYRQGRKEIAKQTLMKVYGAPAHHYSIHVQMEEIENKLRAEVTTTGNPVKQFVGMFKAPRMAYRIWLGMSLQMFQQLTGANYFFYYGTTIFKSVQISSFVTQMILNGINFGVTFIGLYLVEHYGRRRSLIAGAIWMFVCFMVFASVGHFVLDLKDPTSTPKAGVALIVFACLFILGYATTW
;
A
#
# COMPACT_ATOMS: atom_id res chain seq x y z
N MET A 1 -12.84 7.39 -3.85
CA MET A 1 -14.26 7.27 -4.23
C MET A 1 -14.48 7.29 -5.74
N LEU A 2 -13.81 8.13 -6.53
CA LEU A 2 -13.99 8.19 -8.00
C LEU A 2 -13.45 6.97 -8.76
N ALA A 3 -12.44 6.26 -8.22
CA ALA A 3 -11.80 5.12 -8.88
C ALA A 3 -12.75 3.92 -9.10
N ALA A 4 -13.61 3.61 -8.13
CA ALA A 4 -14.51 2.48 -8.21
C ALA A 4 -15.56 2.61 -9.33
N PRO A 5 -16.32 3.72 -9.47
CA PRO A 5 -17.26 3.89 -10.57
C PRO A 5 -16.61 3.86 -11.96
N ILE A 6 -15.38 4.38 -12.08
CA ILE A 6 -14.63 4.33 -13.33
C ILE A 6 -14.25 2.88 -13.66
N ALA A 7 -13.74 2.14 -12.68
CA ALA A 7 -13.37 0.74 -12.86
C ALA A 7 -14.56 -0.16 -13.19
N ASP A 8 -15.75 0.17 -12.68
CA ASP A 8 -16.97 -0.57 -13.00
C ASP A 8 -17.50 -0.34 -14.42
N ARG A 9 -17.14 0.80 -15.04
CA ARG A 9 -17.51 1.12 -16.43
C ARG A 9 -16.49 0.67 -17.45
N ILE A 10 -15.20 0.93 -17.21
CA ILE A 10 -14.11 0.74 -18.19
C ILE A 10 -13.43 -0.62 -18.02
N GLY A 11 -13.54 -1.23 -16.84
CA GLY A 11 -12.81 -2.44 -16.45
C GLY A 11 -11.61 -2.13 -15.57
N ARG A 12 -11.10 -3.18 -14.91
CA ARG A 12 -10.02 -3.03 -13.93
C ARG A 12 -8.68 -2.78 -14.63
N ARG A 13 -8.42 -3.52 -15.70
CA ARG A 13 -7.19 -3.42 -16.50
C ARG A 13 -6.98 -2.03 -17.08
N LEU A 14 -7.97 -1.50 -17.78
CA LEU A 14 -7.89 -0.18 -18.40
C LEU A 14 -7.89 0.93 -17.34
N SER A 15 -8.61 0.76 -16.23
CA SER A 15 -8.59 1.73 -15.14
C SER A 15 -7.21 1.82 -14.48
N ILE A 16 -6.52 0.70 -14.24
CA ILE A 16 -5.15 0.72 -13.70
C ILE A 16 -4.22 1.48 -14.65
N SER A 17 -4.30 1.20 -15.96
CA SER A 17 -3.48 1.90 -16.96
C SER A 17 -3.78 3.40 -17.00
N PHE A 18 -5.06 3.79 -16.96
CA PHE A 18 -5.49 5.19 -16.94
C PHE A 18 -4.97 5.93 -15.70
N TRP A 19 -5.11 5.36 -14.51
CA TRP A 19 -4.63 5.98 -13.29
C TRP A 19 -3.10 6.01 -13.21
N SER A 20 -2.41 5.02 -13.76
CA SER A 20 -0.95 5.05 -13.93
C SER A 20 -0.50 6.21 -14.82
N LEU A 21 -1.23 6.51 -15.89
CA LEU A 21 -0.96 7.68 -16.71
C LEU A 21 -1.07 8.99 -15.92
N ILE A 22 -2.09 9.13 -15.06
CA ILE A 22 -2.23 10.32 -14.19
C ILE A 22 -1.05 10.44 -13.22
N VAL A 23 -0.60 9.33 -12.62
CA VAL A 23 0.59 9.32 -11.76
C VAL A 23 1.83 9.74 -12.54
N ALA A 24 2.02 9.22 -13.77
CA ALA A 24 3.14 9.57 -14.63
C ALA A 24 3.18 11.07 -14.98
N ILE A 25 2.01 11.67 -15.28
CA ILE A 25 1.90 13.12 -15.51
C ILE A 25 2.30 13.88 -14.24
N GLY A 26 1.86 13.45 -13.06
CA GLY A 26 2.25 14.06 -11.79
C GLY A 26 3.76 14.01 -11.54
N PHE A 27 4.45 12.91 -11.89
CA PHE A 27 5.90 12.82 -11.82
C PHE A 27 6.61 13.74 -12.83
N ILE A 28 6.10 13.85 -14.07
CA ILE A 28 6.65 14.77 -15.07
C ILE A 28 6.61 16.22 -14.56
N ILE A 29 5.48 16.64 -13.98
CA ILE A 29 5.31 17.97 -13.40
C ILE A 29 6.35 18.20 -12.29
N GLN A 30 6.59 17.21 -11.43
CA GLN A 30 7.57 17.30 -10.36
C GLN A 30 9.02 17.37 -10.89
N ILE A 31 9.38 16.51 -11.85
CA ILE A 31 10.74 16.47 -12.44
C ILE A 31 11.08 17.78 -13.16
N ALA A 32 10.08 18.37 -13.83
CA ALA A 32 10.24 19.65 -14.54
C ALA A 32 10.32 20.86 -13.59
N ALA A 33 10.09 20.68 -12.28
CA ALA A 33 10.17 21.78 -11.33
C ALA A 33 11.62 22.33 -11.22
N SER A 34 11.74 23.65 -11.20
CA SER A 34 13.04 24.35 -11.01
C SER A 34 13.09 25.06 -9.65
N THR A 35 12.47 26.24 -9.57
CA THR A 35 12.48 27.10 -8.37
C THR A 35 11.10 27.23 -7.72
N ALA A 36 10.04 26.87 -8.44
CA ALA A 36 8.68 27.09 -8.02
C ALA A 36 8.15 25.93 -7.13
N TRP A 37 8.05 26.16 -5.82
CA TRP A 37 7.55 25.19 -4.86
C TRP A 37 6.10 24.72 -5.14
N TYR A 38 5.26 25.62 -5.68
CA TYR A 38 3.88 25.29 -6.05
C TYR A 38 3.79 24.26 -7.18
N GLN A 39 4.77 24.19 -8.07
CA GLN A 39 4.83 23.19 -9.13
C GLN A 39 5.01 21.77 -8.54
N ILE A 40 5.89 21.64 -7.53
CA ILE A 40 6.05 20.37 -6.81
C ILE A 40 4.76 20.00 -6.07
N MET A 41 4.11 20.98 -5.45
CA MET A 41 2.84 20.78 -4.75
C MET A 41 1.76 20.24 -5.70
N ILE A 42 1.57 20.89 -6.86
CA ILE A 42 0.60 20.46 -7.87
C ILE A 42 0.94 19.06 -8.40
N GLY A 43 2.22 18.81 -8.71
CA GLY A 43 2.67 17.51 -9.19
C GLY A 43 2.43 16.41 -8.16
N ARG A 44 2.65 16.67 -6.87
CA ARG A 44 2.32 15.72 -5.77
C ARG A 44 0.83 15.52 -5.60
N PHE A 45 0.03 16.57 -5.75
CA PHE A 45 -1.42 16.45 -5.70
C PHE A 45 -1.94 15.54 -6.82
N VAL A 46 -1.51 15.76 -8.05
CA VAL A 46 -1.90 14.95 -9.22
C VAL A 46 -1.44 13.50 -9.07
N SER A 47 -0.16 13.28 -8.72
CA SER A 47 0.34 11.91 -8.51
C SER A 47 -0.34 11.22 -7.34
N GLY A 48 -0.58 11.92 -6.22
CA GLY A 48 -1.28 11.37 -5.05
C GLY A 48 -2.70 10.94 -5.36
N PHE A 49 -3.40 11.70 -6.20
CA PHE A 49 -4.75 11.35 -6.65
C PHE A 49 -4.74 10.02 -7.45
N GLY A 50 -3.78 9.84 -8.35
CA GLY A 50 -3.61 8.59 -9.10
C GLY A 50 -3.17 7.42 -8.22
N VAL A 51 -2.21 7.63 -7.30
CA VAL A 51 -1.75 6.60 -6.35
C VAL A 51 -2.91 6.14 -5.46
N GLY A 52 -3.76 7.06 -4.97
CA GLY A 52 -4.94 6.71 -4.18
C GLY A 52 -5.94 5.84 -4.95
N ALA A 53 -6.08 6.02 -6.25
CA ALA A 53 -6.91 5.16 -7.09
C ALA A 53 -6.26 3.77 -7.30
N LEU A 54 -4.95 3.73 -7.57
CA LEU A 54 -4.21 2.49 -7.77
C LEU A 54 -4.17 1.62 -6.50
N SER A 55 -4.09 2.24 -5.32
CA SER A 55 -4.11 1.51 -4.04
C SER A 55 -5.41 0.74 -3.78
N LEU A 56 -6.51 1.13 -4.42
CA LEU A 56 -7.76 0.39 -4.42
C LEU A 56 -7.83 -0.65 -5.55
N LEU A 57 -7.43 -0.25 -6.76
CA LEU A 57 -7.64 -1.05 -7.96
C LEU A 57 -6.71 -2.26 -8.06
N VAL A 58 -5.44 -2.12 -7.62
CA VAL A 58 -4.46 -3.21 -7.71
C VAL A 58 -4.82 -4.38 -6.79
N PRO A 59 -5.10 -4.20 -5.48
CA PRO A 59 -5.56 -5.30 -4.64
C PRO A 59 -6.90 -5.88 -5.09
N MET A 60 -7.80 -5.06 -5.64
CA MET A 60 -9.07 -5.51 -6.19
C MET A 60 -8.85 -6.41 -7.40
N TYR A 61 -7.99 -6.04 -8.35
CA TYR A 61 -7.62 -6.87 -9.49
C TYR A 61 -7.02 -8.21 -9.03
N GLN A 62 -6.08 -8.18 -8.07
CA GLN A 62 -5.51 -9.39 -7.47
C GLN A 62 -6.56 -10.29 -6.81
N ALA A 63 -7.48 -9.70 -6.03
CA ALA A 63 -8.51 -10.46 -5.34
C ALA A 63 -9.55 -11.07 -6.29
N GLU A 64 -9.85 -10.42 -7.42
CA GLU A 64 -10.81 -10.91 -8.42
C GLU A 64 -10.21 -11.98 -9.36
N THR A 65 -8.91 -11.92 -9.62
CA THR A 65 -8.21 -12.89 -10.48
C THR A 65 -7.67 -14.09 -9.71
N ALA A 66 -7.30 -13.92 -8.44
CA ALA A 66 -6.67 -14.97 -7.65
C ALA A 66 -7.61 -16.14 -7.32
N PRO A 67 -7.13 -17.39 -7.45
CA PRO A 67 -7.82 -18.55 -6.94
C PRO A 67 -8.08 -18.46 -5.43
N PRO A 68 -9.20 -19.02 -4.90
CA PRO A 68 -9.60 -18.87 -3.49
C PRO A 68 -8.53 -19.28 -2.48
N TRP A 69 -7.79 -20.35 -2.76
CA TRP A 69 -6.80 -20.94 -1.83
C TRP A 69 -5.52 -20.09 -1.67
N ILE A 70 -5.14 -19.27 -2.67
CA ILE A 70 -3.97 -18.39 -2.61
C ILE A 70 -4.33 -16.91 -2.57
N ARG A 71 -5.63 -16.57 -2.64
CA ARG A 71 -6.10 -15.18 -2.69
C ARG A 71 -5.58 -14.34 -1.53
N GLY A 72 -5.59 -14.91 -0.33
CA GLY A 72 -5.08 -14.24 0.87
C GLY A 72 -3.60 -13.88 0.74
N ALA A 73 -2.77 -14.85 0.39
CA ALA A 73 -1.34 -14.66 0.18
C ALA A 73 -1.07 -13.64 -0.94
N LEU A 74 -1.74 -13.75 -2.09
CA LEU A 74 -1.56 -12.80 -3.20
C LEU A 74 -1.94 -11.37 -2.84
N VAL A 75 -3.02 -11.16 -2.10
CA VAL A 75 -3.37 -9.80 -1.62
C VAL A 75 -2.33 -9.29 -0.63
N CYS A 76 -1.76 -10.16 0.21
CA CYS A 76 -0.69 -9.76 1.12
C CYS A 76 0.63 -9.42 0.40
N THR A 77 0.92 -9.99 -0.79
CA THR A 77 2.11 -9.58 -1.57
C THR A 77 2.05 -8.12 -2.00
N TYR A 78 0.86 -7.52 -2.09
CA TYR A 78 0.72 -6.09 -2.33
C TYR A 78 1.46 -5.26 -1.28
N GLN A 79 1.30 -5.60 0.00
CA GLN A 79 2.01 -4.91 1.09
C GLN A 79 3.53 -5.16 1.02
N LEU A 80 3.95 -6.37 0.68
CA LEU A 80 5.36 -6.71 0.51
C LEU A 80 6.03 -5.84 -0.59
N PHE A 81 5.36 -5.66 -1.73
CA PHE A 81 5.89 -4.82 -2.82
C PHE A 81 5.88 -3.33 -2.47
N ILE A 82 4.94 -2.85 -1.63
CA ILE A 82 4.98 -1.49 -1.11
C ILE A 82 6.23 -1.28 -0.26
N THR A 83 6.50 -2.17 0.70
CA THR A 83 7.68 -2.04 1.58
C THR A 83 8.99 -2.18 0.82
N LEU A 84 9.04 -3.08 -0.18
CA LEU A 84 10.17 -3.18 -1.10
C LEU A 84 10.41 -1.88 -1.87
N GLY A 85 9.35 -1.29 -2.43
CA GLY A 85 9.44 -0.03 -3.17
C GLY A 85 9.94 1.13 -2.31
N ILE A 86 9.47 1.24 -1.06
CA ILE A 86 9.93 2.24 -0.10
C ILE A 86 11.41 2.03 0.25
N PHE A 87 11.84 0.79 0.47
CA PHE A 87 13.22 0.45 0.76
C PHE A 87 14.14 0.78 -0.42
N LEU A 88 13.78 0.38 -1.64
CA LEU A 88 14.54 0.70 -2.85
C LEU A 88 14.64 2.21 -3.06
N ALA A 89 13.54 2.96 -2.88
CA ALA A 89 13.54 4.41 -2.97
C ALA A 89 14.51 5.05 -1.96
N ALA A 90 14.58 4.53 -0.73
CA ALA A 90 15.54 5.00 0.27
C ALA A 90 16.99 4.70 -0.13
N CYS A 91 17.27 3.52 -0.69
CA CYS A 91 18.60 3.15 -1.19
C CYS A 91 19.03 4.06 -2.35
N PHE A 92 18.16 4.28 -3.32
CA PHE A 92 18.46 5.18 -4.45
C PHE A 92 18.64 6.61 -3.98
N ASN A 93 17.83 7.08 -3.05
CA ASN A 93 17.96 8.43 -2.50
C ASN A 93 19.31 8.62 -1.79
N TYR A 94 19.75 7.64 -1.01
CA TYR A 94 21.08 7.64 -0.40
C TYR A 94 22.20 7.65 -1.44
N GLY A 95 22.11 6.76 -2.45
CA GLY A 95 23.11 6.67 -3.52
C GLY A 95 23.22 7.96 -4.35
N THR A 96 22.11 8.56 -4.74
CA THR A 96 22.09 9.82 -5.51
C THR A 96 22.56 11.00 -4.69
N TYR A 97 22.20 11.05 -3.39
CA TYR A 97 22.71 12.08 -2.49
C TYR A 97 24.24 12.02 -2.32
N THR A 98 24.80 10.81 -2.22
CA THR A 98 26.24 10.63 -2.03
C THR A 98 27.02 10.98 -3.31
N SER A 99 26.48 10.61 -4.49
CA SER A 99 27.16 10.84 -5.77
C SER A 99 26.97 12.25 -6.32
N GLN A 100 25.85 12.92 -6.02
CA GLN A 100 25.43 14.18 -6.65
C GLN A 100 25.04 15.25 -5.62
N LYS A 101 25.86 15.47 -4.58
CA LYS A 101 25.53 16.33 -3.42
C LYS A 101 25.07 17.75 -3.76
N ASN A 102 25.60 18.34 -4.82
CA ASN A 102 25.37 19.74 -5.17
C ASN A 102 24.60 19.94 -6.48
N SER A 103 24.00 18.88 -7.01
CA SER A 103 23.26 18.93 -8.27
C SER A 103 21.76 18.67 -8.05
N SER A 104 20.92 19.37 -8.81
CA SER A 104 19.49 19.08 -8.89
C SER A 104 19.18 17.68 -9.44
N ALA A 105 20.16 17.01 -10.02
CA ALA A 105 20.06 15.62 -10.48
C ALA A 105 19.78 14.64 -9.31
N SER A 106 20.26 14.94 -8.10
CA SER A 106 20.08 14.08 -6.92
C SER A 106 18.60 13.68 -6.69
N TRP A 107 17.68 14.62 -6.67
CA TRP A 107 16.27 14.34 -6.44
C TRP A 107 15.49 13.99 -7.71
N ARG A 108 15.92 14.53 -8.88
CA ARG A 108 15.28 14.24 -10.17
C ARG A 108 15.44 12.79 -10.60
N ILE A 109 16.61 12.18 -10.34
CA ILE A 109 16.85 10.76 -10.64
C ILE A 109 15.89 9.87 -9.84
N VAL A 110 15.68 10.16 -8.56
CA VAL A 110 14.76 9.38 -7.71
C VAL A 110 13.33 9.47 -8.21
N LEU A 111 12.86 10.67 -8.58
CA LEU A 111 11.54 10.87 -9.19
C LEU A 111 11.43 10.20 -10.56
N GLY A 112 12.49 10.24 -11.36
CA GLY A 112 12.57 9.57 -12.66
C GLY A 112 12.44 8.05 -12.55
N LEU A 113 13.03 7.43 -11.52
CA LEU A 113 12.83 6.01 -11.23
C LEU A 113 11.37 5.70 -10.87
N GLY A 114 10.73 6.55 -10.05
CA GLY A 114 9.29 6.42 -9.74
C GLY A 114 8.42 6.50 -11.00
N TRP A 115 8.75 7.40 -11.91
CA TRP A 115 8.09 7.53 -13.21
C TRP A 115 8.26 6.28 -14.07
N LEU A 116 9.46 5.70 -14.14
CA LEU A 116 9.76 4.48 -14.87
C LEU A 116 8.90 3.30 -14.38
N TRP A 117 8.84 3.07 -13.07
CA TRP A 117 8.02 2.01 -12.48
C TRP A 117 6.53 2.22 -12.76
N THR A 118 6.07 3.45 -12.76
CA THR A 118 4.67 3.78 -13.07
C THR A 118 4.33 3.44 -14.53
N ILE A 119 5.24 3.69 -15.47
CA ILE A 119 5.04 3.30 -16.88
C ILE A 119 5.06 1.79 -17.02
N ILE A 120 5.99 1.10 -16.38
CA ILE A 120 6.06 -0.37 -16.41
C ILE A 120 4.73 -0.97 -15.91
N LEU A 121 4.15 -0.44 -14.82
CA LEU A 121 2.85 -0.87 -14.35
C LEU A 121 1.74 -0.56 -15.35
N GLY A 122 1.66 0.68 -15.83
CA GLY A 122 0.58 1.13 -16.72
C GLY A 122 0.56 0.44 -18.08
N VAL A 123 1.73 0.19 -18.66
CA VAL A 123 1.87 -0.57 -19.92
C VAL A 123 1.81 -2.07 -19.66
N GLY A 124 2.47 -2.56 -18.61
CA GLY A 124 2.53 -3.98 -18.27
C GLY A 124 1.16 -4.59 -18.02
N ILE A 125 0.25 -3.86 -17.35
CA ILE A 125 -1.10 -4.37 -17.08
C ILE A 125 -1.92 -4.61 -18.37
N LEU A 126 -1.59 -3.94 -19.47
CA LEU A 126 -2.27 -4.11 -20.73
C LEU A 126 -2.00 -5.48 -21.40
N PHE A 127 -0.97 -6.19 -20.98
CA PHE A 127 -0.68 -7.55 -21.45
C PHE A 127 -1.43 -8.62 -20.65
N PHE A 128 -2.01 -8.26 -19.51
CA PHE A 128 -2.80 -9.19 -18.68
C PHE A 128 -4.28 -9.20 -19.11
N PRO A 129 -5.01 -10.28 -18.87
CA PRO A 129 -6.44 -10.36 -19.14
C PRO A 129 -7.23 -9.44 -18.19
N GLU A 130 -8.46 -9.13 -18.56
CA GLU A 130 -9.40 -8.46 -17.65
C GLU A 130 -9.88 -9.42 -16.56
N THR A 131 -10.47 -8.90 -15.48
CA THR A 131 -10.97 -9.75 -14.40
C THR A 131 -12.19 -10.56 -14.85
N PRO A 132 -12.28 -11.85 -14.48
CA PRO A 132 -13.42 -12.71 -14.86
C PRO A 132 -14.75 -12.14 -14.41
N ARG A 133 -14.79 -11.45 -13.25
CA ARG A 133 -15.99 -10.83 -12.71
C ARG A 133 -16.48 -9.67 -13.57
N PHE A 134 -15.59 -8.85 -14.10
CA PHE A 134 -15.94 -7.75 -14.99
C PHE A 134 -16.46 -8.27 -16.34
N ASP A 135 -15.76 -9.23 -16.96
CA ASP A 135 -16.20 -9.81 -18.23
C ASP A 135 -17.56 -10.49 -18.11
N TYR A 136 -17.82 -11.20 -17.00
CA TYR A 136 -19.12 -11.81 -16.74
C TYR A 136 -20.23 -10.75 -16.62
N ARG A 137 -19.96 -9.64 -15.89
CA ARG A 137 -20.90 -8.51 -15.73
C ARG A 137 -21.25 -7.84 -17.05
N GLN A 138 -20.31 -7.82 -18.00
CA GLN A 138 -20.52 -7.30 -19.37
C GLN A 138 -21.22 -8.31 -20.29
N GLY A 139 -21.63 -9.48 -19.79
CA GLY A 139 -22.25 -10.53 -20.59
C GLY A 139 -21.28 -11.40 -21.37
N ARG A 140 -19.96 -11.18 -21.27
CA ARG A 140 -18.90 -11.91 -21.97
C ARG A 140 -18.50 -13.18 -21.23
N LYS A 141 -19.47 -14.10 -21.04
CA LYS A 141 -19.28 -15.32 -20.21
C LYS A 141 -18.15 -16.22 -20.71
N GLU A 142 -17.99 -16.37 -22.02
CA GLU A 142 -16.94 -17.22 -22.62
C GLU A 142 -15.54 -16.65 -22.35
N ILE A 143 -15.35 -15.33 -22.42
CA ILE A 143 -14.07 -14.69 -22.13
C ILE A 143 -13.75 -14.85 -20.66
N ALA A 144 -14.73 -14.64 -19.76
CA ALA A 144 -14.57 -14.88 -18.33
C ALA A 144 -14.13 -16.33 -18.05
N LYS A 145 -14.74 -17.31 -18.70
CA LYS A 145 -14.38 -18.72 -18.59
C LYS A 145 -12.95 -18.99 -19.07
N GLN A 146 -12.55 -18.43 -20.21
CA GLN A 146 -11.19 -18.56 -20.74
C GLN A 146 -10.15 -17.93 -19.79
N THR A 147 -10.46 -16.80 -19.20
CA THR A 147 -9.59 -16.14 -18.19
C THR A 147 -9.43 -17.02 -16.96
N LEU A 148 -10.52 -17.61 -16.45
CA LEU A 148 -10.46 -18.56 -15.35
C LEU A 148 -9.63 -19.80 -15.70
N MET A 149 -9.79 -20.36 -16.89
CA MET A 149 -8.98 -21.50 -17.35
C MET A 149 -7.49 -21.17 -17.35
N LYS A 150 -7.11 -19.99 -17.84
CA LYS A 150 -5.71 -19.53 -17.86
C LYS A 150 -5.15 -19.35 -16.47
N VAL A 151 -5.92 -18.74 -15.57
CA VAL A 151 -5.49 -18.46 -14.20
C VAL A 151 -5.39 -19.73 -13.34
N TYR A 152 -6.33 -20.65 -13.52
CA TYR A 152 -6.36 -21.91 -12.75
C TYR A 152 -5.49 -23.01 -13.38
N GLY A 153 -5.02 -22.80 -14.62
CA GLY A 153 -4.30 -23.84 -15.37
C GLY A 153 -5.11 -25.13 -15.60
N ALA A 154 -6.46 -25.01 -15.63
CA ALA A 154 -7.37 -26.14 -15.65
C ALA A 154 -8.22 -26.16 -16.93
N PRO A 155 -8.62 -27.34 -17.44
CA PRO A 155 -9.47 -27.47 -18.63
C PRO A 155 -10.90 -26.96 -18.35
N ALA A 156 -11.62 -26.60 -19.41
CA ALA A 156 -12.95 -25.99 -19.36
C ALA A 156 -14.02 -26.78 -18.55
N HIS A 157 -13.83 -28.08 -18.42
CA HIS A 157 -14.76 -29.00 -17.72
C HIS A 157 -14.37 -29.24 -16.26
N HIS A 158 -13.31 -28.58 -15.77
CA HIS A 158 -12.87 -28.79 -14.41
C HIS A 158 -13.90 -28.21 -13.41
N TYR A 159 -14.22 -28.97 -12.37
CA TYR A 159 -15.21 -28.61 -11.33
C TYR A 159 -14.98 -27.22 -10.75
N SER A 160 -13.73 -26.84 -10.45
CA SER A 160 -13.40 -25.53 -9.88
C SER A 160 -13.82 -24.35 -10.76
N ILE A 161 -13.79 -24.50 -12.09
CA ILE A 161 -14.21 -23.45 -13.02
C ILE A 161 -15.72 -23.26 -12.97
N HIS A 162 -16.47 -24.35 -12.95
CA HIS A 162 -17.94 -24.30 -12.85
C HIS A 162 -18.38 -23.66 -11.53
N VAL A 163 -17.80 -24.06 -10.41
CA VAL A 163 -18.08 -23.48 -9.08
C VAL A 163 -17.78 -21.99 -9.06
N GLN A 164 -16.65 -21.55 -9.63
CA GLN A 164 -16.32 -20.13 -9.65
C GLN A 164 -17.24 -19.31 -10.57
N MET A 165 -17.64 -19.86 -11.70
CA MET A 165 -18.61 -19.21 -12.60
C MET A 165 -19.97 -19.05 -11.90
N GLU A 166 -20.43 -20.08 -11.22
CA GLU A 166 -21.68 -20.06 -10.44
C GLU A 166 -21.58 -19.05 -9.27
N GLU A 167 -20.46 -19.02 -8.56
CA GLU A 167 -20.21 -18.05 -7.48
C GLU A 167 -20.26 -16.61 -7.99
N ILE A 168 -19.65 -16.34 -9.16
CA ILE A 168 -19.69 -15.02 -9.80
C ILE A 168 -21.12 -14.67 -10.18
N GLU A 169 -21.86 -15.60 -10.78
CA GLU A 169 -23.25 -15.39 -11.16
C GLU A 169 -24.14 -15.07 -9.97
N ASN A 170 -24.05 -15.86 -8.89
CA ASN A 170 -24.83 -15.67 -7.69
C ASN A 170 -24.54 -14.31 -7.03
N LYS A 171 -23.28 -13.89 -6.99
CA LYS A 171 -22.90 -12.57 -6.47
C LYS A 171 -23.45 -11.43 -7.32
N LEU A 172 -23.39 -11.56 -8.66
CA LEU A 172 -23.94 -10.54 -9.55
C LEU A 172 -25.46 -10.46 -9.51
N ARG A 173 -26.16 -11.60 -9.40
CA ARG A 173 -27.61 -11.60 -9.20
C ARG A 173 -28.03 -10.88 -7.93
N ALA A 174 -27.29 -11.09 -6.83
CA ALA A 174 -27.52 -10.38 -5.58
C ALA A 174 -27.27 -8.86 -5.70
N GLU A 175 -26.32 -8.43 -6.55
CA GLU A 175 -26.05 -7.03 -6.83
C GLU A 175 -27.16 -6.35 -7.67
N VAL A 176 -27.67 -7.04 -8.69
CA VAL A 176 -28.72 -6.51 -9.59
C VAL A 176 -30.03 -6.21 -8.87
N THR A 177 -30.38 -6.96 -7.83
CA THR A 177 -31.56 -6.69 -7.00
C THR A 177 -31.46 -5.34 -6.25
N THR A 178 -30.27 -4.76 -6.16
CA THR A 178 -30.01 -3.47 -5.49
C THR A 178 -29.85 -2.33 -6.47
N THR A 179 -30.10 -2.55 -7.79
CA THR A 179 -29.85 -1.57 -8.86
C THR A 179 -30.82 -0.40 -8.79
N GLY A 180 -30.33 0.74 -8.40
CA GLY A 180 -31.04 2.02 -8.31
C GLY A 180 -30.05 3.18 -8.36
N ASN A 181 -30.54 4.38 -8.09
CA ASN A 181 -29.75 5.61 -8.01
C ASN A 181 -28.44 5.38 -7.19
N PRO A 182 -27.26 5.81 -7.65
CA PRO A 182 -25.97 5.57 -6.95
C PRO A 182 -25.99 6.03 -5.48
N VAL A 183 -26.75 7.08 -5.15
CA VAL A 183 -26.96 7.52 -3.77
C VAL A 183 -27.76 6.49 -2.97
N LYS A 184 -28.80 5.88 -3.57
CA LYS A 184 -29.59 4.81 -2.92
C LYS A 184 -28.77 3.54 -2.73
N GLN A 185 -27.87 3.21 -3.66
CA GLN A 185 -26.93 2.10 -3.51
C GLN A 185 -25.96 2.35 -2.35
N PHE A 186 -25.38 3.55 -2.26
CA PHE A 186 -24.50 3.91 -1.15
C PHE A 186 -25.21 3.81 0.21
N VAL A 187 -26.41 4.37 0.32
CA VAL A 187 -27.21 4.26 1.55
C VAL A 187 -27.65 2.82 1.80
N GLY A 188 -27.97 2.05 0.75
CA GLY A 188 -28.35 0.64 0.82
C GLY A 188 -27.24 -0.24 1.39
N MET A 189 -25.97 0.08 1.14
CA MET A 189 -24.83 -0.63 1.76
C MET A 189 -24.88 -0.60 3.29
N PHE A 190 -25.31 0.51 3.88
CA PHE A 190 -25.44 0.61 5.35
C PHE A 190 -26.70 -0.09 5.89
N LYS A 191 -27.71 -0.32 5.03
CA LYS A 191 -28.96 -1.01 5.42
C LYS A 191 -28.88 -2.53 5.27
N ALA A 192 -27.90 -3.04 4.49
CA ALA A 192 -27.75 -4.47 4.29
C ALA A 192 -27.33 -5.18 5.61
N PRO A 193 -27.83 -6.40 5.87
CA PRO A 193 -27.58 -7.10 7.13
C PRO A 193 -26.08 -7.32 7.36
N ARG A 194 -25.60 -6.86 8.52
CA ARG A 194 -24.18 -6.92 8.96
C ARG A 194 -23.18 -6.12 8.08
N MET A 195 -23.62 -5.45 7.01
CA MET A 195 -22.71 -4.70 6.15
C MET A 195 -22.23 -3.41 6.83
N ALA A 196 -23.13 -2.70 7.51
CA ALA A 196 -22.75 -1.54 8.32
C ALA A 196 -21.67 -1.89 9.36
N TYR A 197 -21.81 -3.01 10.07
CA TYR A 197 -20.79 -3.48 11.02
C TYR A 197 -19.44 -3.72 10.35
N ARG A 198 -19.40 -4.34 9.16
CA ARG A 198 -18.16 -4.59 8.41
C ARG A 198 -17.49 -3.30 7.95
N ILE A 199 -18.29 -2.33 7.51
CA ILE A 199 -17.81 -1.01 7.07
C ILE A 199 -17.20 -0.28 8.27
N TRP A 200 -17.93 -0.18 9.39
CA TRP A 200 -17.43 0.46 10.60
C TRP A 200 -16.18 -0.22 11.16
N LEU A 201 -16.14 -1.55 11.17
CA LEU A 201 -14.96 -2.30 11.59
C LEU A 201 -13.75 -1.99 10.71
N GLY A 202 -13.91 -1.98 9.38
CA GLY A 202 -12.84 -1.64 8.44
C GLY A 202 -12.36 -0.20 8.61
N MET A 203 -13.28 0.76 8.74
CA MET A 203 -12.94 2.17 8.99
C MET A 203 -12.21 2.36 10.31
N SER A 204 -12.68 1.71 11.39
CA SER A 204 -12.05 1.79 12.70
C SER A 204 -10.65 1.18 12.69
N LEU A 205 -10.43 0.05 12.02
CA LEU A 205 -9.11 -0.54 11.88
C LEU A 205 -8.14 0.40 11.16
N GLN A 206 -8.55 1.01 10.05
CA GLN A 206 -7.73 1.98 9.33
C GLN A 206 -7.46 3.26 10.14
N MET A 207 -8.45 3.72 10.89
CA MET A 207 -8.27 4.85 11.81
C MET A 207 -7.25 4.52 12.90
N PHE A 208 -7.38 3.37 13.55
CA PHE A 208 -6.43 2.92 14.57
C PHE A 208 -5.03 2.70 14.00
N GLN A 209 -4.91 2.17 12.78
CA GLN A 209 -3.61 2.06 12.10
C GLN A 209 -2.91 3.42 12.00
N GLN A 210 -3.61 4.48 11.59
CA GLN A 210 -3.02 5.82 11.51
C GLN A 210 -2.68 6.39 12.90
N LEU A 211 -3.49 6.08 13.91
CA LEU A 211 -3.27 6.51 15.30
C LEU A 211 -2.14 5.76 16.02
N THR A 212 -1.60 4.66 15.47
CA THR A 212 -0.43 3.97 16.05
C THR A 212 0.83 4.83 16.12
N GLY A 213 0.88 5.92 15.35
CA GLY A 213 2.05 6.80 15.30
C GLY A 213 3.18 6.29 14.40
N ALA A 214 3.00 5.22 13.61
CA ALA A 214 4.02 4.70 12.71
C ALA A 214 4.55 5.75 11.73
N ASN A 215 3.68 6.61 11.23
CA ASN A 215 4.04 7.70 10.33
C ASN A 215 5.02 8.70 10.96
N TYR A 216 5.02 8.84 12.30
CA TYR A 216 5.97 9.66 13.01
C TYR A 216 7.41 9.18 12.78
N PHE A 217 7.67 7.88 12.85
CA PHE A 217 8.99 7.32 12.60
C PHE A 217 9.39 7.41 11.13
N PHE A 218 8.46 7.16 10.21
CA PHE A 218 8.74 7.17 8.77
C PHE A 218 8.98 8.58 8.21
N TYR A 219 8.26 9.60 8.68
CA TYR A 219 8.39 10.97 8.16
C TYR A 219 9.33 11.84 8.98
N TYR A 220 9.35 11.68 10.31
CA TYR A 220 10.15 12.53 11.20
C TYR A 220 11.38 11.82 11.78
N GLY A 221 11.60 10.56 11.46
CA GLY A 221 12.75 9.79 11.95
C GLY A 221 14.08 10.49 11.67
N THR A 222 14.23 11.12 10.49
CA THR A 222 15.44 11.88 10.15
C THR A 222 15.72 13.07 11.08
N THR A 223 14.68 13.69 11.62
CA THR A 223 14.81 14.84 12.52
C THR A 223 15.11 14.38 13.94
N ILE A 224 14.47 13.30 14.38
CA ILE A 224 14.61 12.77 15.74
C ILE A 224 16.01 12.19 15.98
N PHE A 225 16.56 11.49 14.97
CA PHE A 225 17.84 10.82 15.09
C PHE A 225 19.07 11.70 14.75
N LYS A 226 18.90 12.99 14.59
CA LYS A 226 20.02 13.94 14.45
C LYS A 226 20.99 13.88 15.63
N SER A 227 20.51 13.52 16.83
CA SER A 227 21.30 13.37 18.06
C SER A 227 22.41 12.31 17.97
N VAL A 228 22.29 11.36 17.05
CA VAL A 228 23.26 10.25 16.91
C VAL A 228 24.34 10.55 15.87
N GLN A 229 24.34 11.74 15.25
CA GLN A 229 25.29 12.15 14.18
C GLN A 229 25.33 11.22 12.97
N ILE A 230 24.35 10.32 12.82
CA ILE A 230 24.21 9.48 11.64
C ILE A 230 23.48 10.28 10.56
N SER A 231 23.87 10.13 9.31
CA SER A 231 23.20 10.81 8.21
C SER A 231 21.73 10.40 8.14
N SER A 232 20.84 11.37 7.96
CA SER A 232 19.40 11.15 7.89
C SER A 232 18.99 10.10 6.85
N PHE A 233 19.74 10.01 5.76
CA PHE A 233 19.49 9.04 4.68
C PHE A 233 19.81 7.60 5.11
N VAL A 234 20.90 7.38 5.87
CA VAL A 234 21.26 6.06 6.41
C VAL A 234 20.22 5.60 7.40
N THR A 235 19.75 6.47 8.28
CA THR A 235 18.68 6.15 9.24
C THR A 235 17.40 5.72 8.53
N GLN A 236 16.97 6.45 7.51
CA GLN A 236 15.81 6.06 6.69
C GLN A 236 16.00 4.72 5.98
N MET A 237 17.19 4.47 5.45
CA MET A 237 17.51 3.20 4.80
C MET A 237 17.43 2.03 5.79
N ILE A 238 17.95 2.19 7.02
CA ILE A 238 17.88 1.18 8.07
C ILE A 238 16.42 0.89 8.46
N LEU A 239 15.62 1.93 8.76
CA LEU A 239 14.22 1.76 9.17
C LEU A 239 13.38 1.09 8.08
N ASN A 240 13.55 1.51 6.83
CA ASN A 240 12.82 0.93 5.70
C ASN A 240 13.33 -0.49 5.36
N GLY A 241 14.62 -0.77 5.55
CA GLY A 241 15.19 -2.11 5.37
C GLY A 241 14.65 -3.09 6.41
N ILE A 242 14.57 -2.68 7.68
CA ILE A 242 13.93 -3.47 8.73
C ILE A 242 12.44 -3.71 8.40
N ASN A 243 11.72 -2.66 8.01
CA ASN A 243 10.32 -2.76 7.62
C ASN A 243 10.12 -3.81 6.51
N PHE A 244 10.91 -3.75 5.44
CA PHE A 244 10.85 -4.72 4.36
C PHE A 244 11.20 -6.14 4.82
N GLY A 245 12.33 -6.33 5.54
CA GLY A 245 12.74 -7.65 6.00
C GLY A 245 11.74 -8.31 6.96
N VAL A 246 11.17 -7.52 7.86
CA VAL A 246 10.19 -8.00 8.85
C VAL A 246 8.83 -8.31 8.22
N THR A 247 8.48 -7.68 7.09
CA THR A 247 7.22 -7.97 6.38
C THR A 247 7.12 -9.46 5.99
N PHE A 248 8.22 -10.14 5.65
CA PHE A 248 8.22 -11.60 5.40
C PHE A 248 7.79 -12.39 6.64
N ILE A 249 8.30 -12.00 7.81
CA ILE A 249 7.92 -12.63 9.09
C ILE A 249 6.43 -12.37 9.37
N GLY A 250 5.95 -11.15 9.08
CA GLY A 250 4.54 -10.79 9.23
C GLY A 250 3.61 -11.64 8.38
N LEU A 251 3.96 -11.88 7.12
CA LEU A 251 3.19 -12.77 6.22
C LEU A 251 3.07 -14.17 6.82
N TYR A 252 4.17 -14.74 7.30
CA TYR A 252 4.17 -16.06 7.93
C TYR A 252 3.32 -16.10 9.21
N LEU A 253 3.46 -15.10 10.08
CA LEU A 253 2.72 -15.02 11.35
C LEU A 253 1.21 -14.90 11.13
N VAL A 254 0.77 -14.05 10.18
CA VAL A 254 -0.65 -13.85 9.90
C VAL A 254 -1.32 -15.13 9.37
N GLU A 255 -0.61 -15.93 8.59
CA GLU A 255 -1.13 -17.22 8.09
C GLU A 255 -1.25 -18.27 9.20
N HIS A 256 -0.29 -18.34 10.12
CA HIS A 256 -0.25 -19.39 11.16
C HIS A 256 -1.04 -19.03 12.41
N TYR A 257 -0.92 -17.80 12.93
CA TYR A 257 -1.57 -17.37 14.17
C TYR A 257 -2.93 -16.69 13.97
N GLY A 258 -3.23 -16.33 12.73
CA GLY A 258 -4.47 -15.66 12.37
C GLY A 258 -4.45 -14.15 12.67
N ARG A 259 -5.26 -13.42 11.92
CA ARG A 259 -5.25 -11.94 11.86
C ARG A 259 -5.54 -11.27 13.21
N ARG A 260 -6.54 -11.76 13.97
CA ARG A 260 -6.96 -11.14 15.24
C ARG A 260 -5.89 -11.22 16.32
N ARG A 261 -5.26 -12.39 16.49
CA ARG A 261 -4.25 -12.59 17.54
C ARG A 261 -2.98 -11.79 17.23
N SER A 262 -2.54 -11.79 15.97
CA SER A 262 -1.39 -11.01 15.52
C SER A 262 -1.60 -9.51 15.76
N LEU A 263 -2.77 -8.95 15.41
CA LEU A 263 -3.09 -7.54 15.64
C LEU A 263 -3.05 -7.16 17.13
N ILE A 264 -3.61 -7.98 18.02
CA ILE A 264 -3.61 -7.69 19.46
C ILE A 264 -2.19 -7.75 20.02
N ALA A 265 -1.43 -8.79 19.72
CA ALA A 265 -0.07 -8.96 20.19
C ALA A 265 0.84 -7.82 19.71
N GLY A 266 0.75 -7.47 18.41
CA GLY A 266 1.53 -6.38 17.85
C GLY A 266 1.13 -5.00 18.38
N ALA A 267 -0.15 -4.75 18.65
CA ALA A 267 -0.59 -3.50 19.27
C ALA A 267 -0.01 -3.32 20.69
N ILE A 268 -0.01 -4.39 21.50
CA ILE A 268 0.60 -4.36 22.84
C ILE A 268 2.11 -4.14 22.72
N TRP A 269 2.78 -4.83 21.81
CA TRP A 269 4.21 -4.68 21.57
C TRP A 269 4.56 -3.24 21.16
N MET A 270 3.84 -2.68 20.18
CA MET A 270 4.05 -1.31 19.73
C MET A 270 3.82 -0.29 20.84
N PHE A 271 2.78 -0.49 21.68
CA PHE A 271 2.49 0.38 22.82
C PHE A 271 3.67 0.40 23.80
N VAL A 272 4.19 -0.75 24.18
CA VAL A 272 5.35 -0.85 25.10
C VAL A 272 6.58 -0.15 24.49
N CYS A 273 6.90 -0.44 23.22
CA CYS A 273 8.04 0.18 22.56
C CYS A 273 7.90 1.71 22.47
N PHE A 274 6.69 2.20 22.18
CA PHE A 274 6.44 3.63 22.07
C PHE A 274 6.50 4.34 23.43
N MET A 275 6.00 3.71 24.50
CA MET A 275 6.11 4.24 25.87
C MET A 275 7.57 4.38 26.32
N VAL A 276 8.40 3.36 26.05
CA VAL A 276 9.84 3.45 26.35
C VAL A 276 10.51 4.52 25.50
N PHE A 277 10.20 4.58 24.20
CA PHE A 277 10.72 5.60 23.29
C PHE A 277 10.39 7.02 23.81
N ALA A 278 9.14 7.27 24.18
CA ALA A 278 8.69 8.56 24.72
C ALA A 278 9.37 8.92 26.05
N SER A 279 9.51 7.94 26.94
CA SER A 279 10.16 8.13 28.25
C SER A 279 11.64 8.47 28.10
N VAL A 280 12.37 7.73 27.26
CA VAL A 280 13.79 8.02 26.99
C VAL A 280 13.95 9.40 26.33
N GLY A 281 13.07 9.73 25.37
CA GLY A 281 13.09 11.04 24.71
C GLY A 281 12.80 12.20 25.65
N HIS A 282 11.96 12.01 26.68
CA HIS A 282 11.62 13.08 27.62
C HIS A 282 12.62 13.24 28.77
N PHE A 283 13.07 12.13 29.35
CA PHE A 283 13.87 12.17 30.59
C PHE A 283 15.39 12.10 30.39
N VAL A 284 15.84 11.52 29.27
CA VAL A 284 17.27 11.21 29.05
C VAL A 284 17.89 12.04 27.93
N LEU A 285 17.10 12.44 26.93
CA LEU A 285 17.60 13.24 25.82
C LEU A 285 17.68 14.72 26.19
N ASP A 286 18.86 15.33 26.08
CA ASP A 286 18.98 16.78 26.20
C ASP A 286 18.52 17.42 24.87
N LEU A 287 17.39 18.16 24.96
CA LEU A 287 16.80 18.86 23.81
C LEU A 287 17.61 20.07 23.35
N LYS A 288 18.48 20.64 24.24
CA LYS A 288 19.31 21.81 23.92
C LYS A 288 20.57 21.39 23.16
N ASP A 289 21.22 20.31 23.63
CA ASP A 289 22.41 19.74 22.99
C ASP A 289 22.25 18.22 22.77
N PRO A 290 21.53 17.81 21.74
CA PRO A 290 21.26 16.39 21.47
C PRO A 290 22.51 15.53 21.27
N THR A 291 23.63 16.15 20.92
CA THR A 291 24.95 15.50 20.73
C THR A 291 25.63 15.10 22.03
N SER A 292 25.22 15.68 23.18
CA SER A 292 25.79 15.36 24.51
C SER A 292 25.35 13.98 25.05
N THR A 293 24.26 13.41 24.50
CA THR A 293 23.67 12.15 25.00
C THR A 293 23.59 11.05 23.91
N PRO A 294 24.73 10.58 23.34
CA PRO A 294 24.71 9.61 22.25
C PRO A 294 24.08 8.26 22.61
N LYS A 295 24.20 7.83 23.88
CA LYS A 295 23.56 6.60 24.37
C LYS A 295 22.04 6.65 24.34
N ALA A 296 21.45 7.79 24.66
CA ALA A 296 20.01 8.00 24.56
C ALA A 296 19.54 7.93 23.10
N GLY A 297 20.28 8.55 22.18
CA GLY A 297 20.00 8.49 20.76
C GLY A 297 20.03 7.05 20.20
N VAL A 298 21.00 6.24 20.58
CA VAL A 298 21.07 4.82 20.19
C VAL A 298 19.86 4.04 20.73
N ALA A 299 19.49 4.25 22.00
CA ALA A 299 18.31 3.63 22.59
C ALA A 299 17.03 4.00 21.81
N LEU A 300 16.87 5.26 21.43
CA LEU A 300 15.72 5.72 20.63
C LEU A 300 15.66 5.00 19.27
N ILE A 301 16.80 4.81 18.58
CA ILE A 301 16.84 4.06 17.31
C ILE A 301 16.44 2.60 17.53
N VAL A 302 16.95 1.93 18.56
CA VAL A 302 16.63 0.52 18.85
C VAL A 302 15.11 0.38 19.10
N PHE A 303 14.52 1.21 19.94
CA PHE A 303 13.09 1.14 20.22
C PHE A 303 12.22 1.54 19.02
N ALA A 304 12.69 2.44 18.14
CA ALA A 304 12.03 2.72 16.87
C ALA A 304 12.06 1.50 15.94
N CYS A 305 13.21 0.80 15.85
CA CYS A 305 13.31 -0.43 15.07
C CYS A 305 12.40 -1.54 15.62
N LEU A 306 12.33 -1.70 16.94
CA LEU A 306 11.44 -2.66 17.60
C LEU A 306 9.96 -2.31 17.40
N PHE A 307 9.62 -1.01 17.39
CA PHE A 307 8.27 -0.55 17.05
C PHE A 307 7.91 -0.89 15.61
N ILE A 308 8.81 -0.62 14.65
CA ILE A 308 8.60 -0.95 13.23
C ILE A 308 8.47 -2.45 13.03
N LEU A 309 9.21 -3.27 13.79
CA LEU A 309 9.07 -4.73 13.79
C LEU A 309 7.65 -5.14 14.17
N GLY A 310 7.08 -4.58 15.23
CA GLY A 310 5.69 -4.80 15.61
C GLY A 310 4.70 -4.33 14.54
N TYR A 311 4.94 -3.15 13.96
CA TYR A 311 4.09 -2.59 12.92
C TYR A 311 4.07 -3.44 11.65
N ALA A 312 5.25 -3.78 11.11
CA ALA A 312 5.37 -4.55 9.87
C ALA A 312 4.88 -6.00 9.97
N THR A 313 4.83 -6.57 11.18
CA THR A 313 4.28 -7.92 11.39
C THR A 313 2.77 -7.98 11.51
N THR A 314 2.10 -6.83 11.73
CA THR A 314 0.68 -6.83 12.12
C THR A 314 -0.23 -5.97 11.25
N TRP A 315 0.30 -4.86 10.74
CA TRP A 315 -0.43 -3.87 9.93
C TRP A 315 0.10 -3.79 8.51
#